data_faea07ba94a39546b2d79a567e7bd2c5
#
_entry.id   faea07ba94a39546b2d79a567e7bd2c5
#
_cell.length_a   1.000
_cell.length_b   1.000
_cell.length_c   1.000
_cell.angle_alpha   90.00
_cell.angle_beta   90.00
_cell.angle_gamma   90.00
#
_symmetry.space_group_name_H-M   'P 1'
#
loop_
_entity.id
_entity.type
_entity.pdbx_description
1 polymer ?
#
loop_
_entity_poly.entity_id
_entity_poly.type
_entity_poly.pdbx_seq_one_letter_code
_entity_poly.pdbx_strand_id
1 'polypeptide(L)'
;MLSTRASVGSSGSPAVWRSSSDSQNNLKSKSACLLTQVKKKDSPTVRKPLMTFSCPDVLKTLLSQHWKDLQEGFSDSEELNKEIEFKSDELRWTATKRGLWSLEYKRELTNPLCITAAQGYTDCLRYLLEHGARPNLAPGGKTALHEACENSNPECAMLLLQHGANPNLLNEDGLAPLHLCKTSQSFRCVKVLLRHGAVVGQPSEEESQTPLHVAAKHGLSNHLHLYLRNGAAVDCADSSGETPLGAACSGAQSPEEQENYLQVCRLLFLYGANANAVDKENRSPLHKACKNAQHSLVMLLLENKADINAIDYNGSSPLSNVLQNSNLKLDLQPHLTVQSLLNHGAHKVWPLAFLKVLKFCASAPETIEVLFNSYHQIQVTCKWMEAVPEEIYQIHQSFYESLFSLEGRPRCLQHMCRSTIRKQCGHKCHVIITQLPLPKFLQRYLLLETQGVVY
;
A
#
# COMPACT_ATOMS: atom_id res chain seq x y z
N MET A 1 -19.11 -31.58 41.15
CA MET A 1 -19.56 -30.84 42.34
C MET A 1 -19.82 -29.40 41.93
N LEU A 2 -21.07 -29.03 42.03
CA LEU A 2 -21.72 -27.74 42.21
C LEU A 2 -21.48 -26.71 41.07
N SER A 3 -22.34 -26.51 40.10
CA SER A 3 -23.75 -25.99 40.13
C SER A 3 -23.83 -24.59 40.69
N THR A 4 -24.18 -23.61 39.84
CA THR A 4 -25.47 -22.92 39.96
C THR A 4 -25.76 -22.04 38.75
N ARG A 5 -26.98 -22.20 38.31
CA ARG A 5 -27.78 -21.44 37.33
C ARG A 5 -28.25 -20.10 37.90
N ALA A 6 -28.52 -19.14 37.00
CA ALA A 6 -29.73 -18.29 36.98
C ALA A 6 -29.65 -17.46 35.69
N SER A 7 -30.43 -17.60 34.69
CA SER A 7 -31.86 -17.38 34.35
C SER A 7 -32.22 -15.90 34.18
N VAL A 8 -32.51 -15.55 32.91
CA VAL A 8 -33.73 -14.97 32.30
C VAL A 8 -34.11 -13.53 32.62
N GLY A 9 -34.37 -12.78 31.52
CA GLY A 9 -35.20 -11.58 31.51
C GLY A 9 -34.92 -10.70 30.29
N SER A 10 -35.43 -10.91 29.22
CA SER A 10 -36.55 -10.48 28.35
C SER A 10 -36.70 -8.96 28.13
N SER A 11 -36.79 -8.63 26.82
CA SER A 11 -37.59 -7.60 26.16
C SER A 11 -37.26 -6.12 26.34
N GLY A 12 -37.03 -5.48 25.18
CA GLY A 12 -37.10 -4.01 25.02
C GLY A 12 -36.86 -3.59 23.59
N SER A 13 -37.93 -3.23 22.91
CA SER A 13 -38.06 -2.79 21.52
C SER A 13 -37.26 -1.54 21.16
N PRO A 14 -37.14 -1.18 19.85
CA PRO A 14 -36.15 -0.26 19.33
C PRO A 14 -36.52 1.21 19.55
N ALA A 15 -35.54 1.99 19.98
CA ALA A 15 -35.66 3.43 20.10
C ALA A 15 -35.58 4.11 18.72
N VAL A 16 -36.65 4.76 18.39
CA VAL A 16 -36.83 5.66 17.25
C VAL A 16 -35.90 6.88 17.41
N TRP A 17 -35.04 7.09 16.45
CA TRP A 17 -34.21 8.29 16.35
C TRP A 17 -35.09 9.50 15.99
N ARG A 18 -35.24 10.43 16.91
CA ARG A 18 -35.83 11.77 16.63
C ARG A 18 -34.71 12.72 16.20
N SER A 19 -35.05 13.50 15.17
CA SER A 19 -34.23 14.44 14.44
C SER A 19 -33.57 15.54 15.25
N SER A 20 -32.36 15.83 14.86
CA SER A 20 -31.32 16.74 15.28
C SER A 20 -31.61 18.24 15.14
N SER A 21 -32.52 18.80 15.90
CA SER A 21 -32.63 20.27 16.03
C SER A 21 -32.01 20.83 17.33
N ASP A 22 -31.77 19.98 18.32
CA ASP A 22 -31.20 20.41 19.61
C ASP A 22 -29.67 20.50 19.66
N SER A 23 -28.97 19.83 18.69
CA SER A 23 -27.51 19.84 18.62
C SER A 23 -26.91 21.18 18.14
N GLN A 24 -27.65 21.88 17.26
CA GLN A 24 -27.17 23.17 16.73
C GLN A 24 -27.30 24.33 17.74
N ASN A 25 -28.32 24.30 18.60
CA ASN A 25 -28.47 25.33 19.63
C ASN A 25 -27.48 25.18 20.80
N ASN A 26 -27.05 23.95 21.07
CA ASN A 26 -26.04 23.67 22.12
C ASN A 26 -24.63 24.04 21.67
N LEU A 27 -24.33 23.97 20.36
CA LEU A 27 -23.05 24.42 19.78
C LEU A 27 -22.96 25.95 19.73
N LYS A 28 -24.06 26.67 19.39
CA LYS A 28 -24.07 28.12 19.38
C LYS A 28 -23.89 28.75 20.78
N SER A 29 -24.44 28.13 21.83
CA SER A 29 -24.27 28.58 23.21
C SER A 29 -22.84 28.30 23.74
N LYS A 30 -22.19 27.21 23.32
CA LYS A 30 -20.82 26.90 23.67
C LYS A 30 -19.81 27.79 22.93
N SER A 31 -20.08 28.14 21.66
CA SER A 31 -19.24 29.04 20.86
C SER A 31 -19.29 30.46 21.40
N ALA A 32 -20.48 30.97 21.79
CA ALA A 32 -20.62 32.28 22.40
C ALA A 32 -19.94 32.37 23.80
N CYS A 33 -19.94 31.26 24.55
CA CYS A 33 -19.27 31.21 25.87
C CYS A 33 -17.74 31.17 25.71
N LEU A 34 -17.19 30.57 24.68
CA LEU A 34 -15.75 30.52 24.39
C LEU A 34 -15.22 31.88 23.90
N LEU A 35 -15.97 32.61 23.08
CA LEU A 35 -15.62 33.95 22.59
C LEU A 35 -15.64 35.00 23.74
N THR A 36 -16.55 34.84 24.69
CA THR A 36 -16.60 35.73 25.88
C THR A 36 -15.48 35.45 26.90
N GLN A 37 -14.93 34.26 26.96
CA GLN A 37 -13.77 33.95 27.80
C GLN A 37 -12.44 34.51 27.24
N VAL A 38 -12.32 34.68 25.93
CA VAL A 38 -11.17 35.30 25.27
C VAL A 38 -11.08 36.81 25.57
N LYS A 39 -12.22 37.49 25.79
CA LYS A 39 -12.28 38.95 26.06
C LYS A 39 -12.05 39.37 27.52
N LYS A 40 -11.82 38.47 28.48
CA LYS A 40 -11.72 38.80 29.91
C LYS A 40 -10.49 38.27 30.63
N LYS A 41 -9.28 38.54 30.17
CA LYS A 41 -8.10 38.42 31.03
C LYS A 41 -6.94 39.30 30.52
N ASP A 42 -6.99 40.57 30.86
CA ASP A 42 -5.81 41.43 30.93
C ASP A 42 -5.31 41.48 32.35
N SER A 43 -4.15 40.91 32.65
CA SER A 43 -3.23 41.32 33.70
C SER A 43 -1.83 40.75 33.44
N PRO A 44 -0.75 41.51 33.73
CA PRO A 44 0.60 41.23 33.24
C PRO A 44 1.33 40.20 34.11
N THR A 45 2.20 39.40 33.45
CA THR A 45 3.16 38.45 34.04
C THR A 45 2.65 37.07 34.43
N VAL A 46 2.21 36.30 33.44
CA VAL A 46 2.26 34.82 33.49
C VAL A 46 2.38 34.34 32.04
N ARG A 47 3.22 33.32 31.74
CA ARG A 47 3.27 32.66 30.44
C ARG A 47 1.86 32.44 29.94
N LYS A 48 1.49 33.11 28.82
CA LYS A 48 0.14 33.01 28.23
C LYS A 48 -0.21 31.52 28.03
N PRO A 49 -1.35 31.04 28.52
CA PRO A 49 -1.70 29.64 28.37
C PRO A 49 -1.90 29.35 26.88
N LEU A 50 -1.28 28.24 26.39
CA LEU A 50 -1.62 27.65 25.13
C LEU A 50 -3.15 27.42 25.08
N MET A 51 -3.81 27.83 23.99
CA MET A 51 -5.21 27.50 23.81
C MET A 51 -5.31 25.98 23.58
N THR A 52 -5.83 25.27 24.56
CA THR A 52 -6.12 23.84 24.43
C THR A 52 -7.54 23.65 23.93
N PHE A 53 -7.69 23.11 22.72
CA PHE A 53 -8.98 22.70 22.18
C PHE A 53 -9.10 21.17 22.29
N SER A 54 -10.25 20.70 22.75
CA SER A 54 -10.51 19.27 22.95
C SER A 54 -10.88 18.51 21.67
N CYS A 55 -11.04 19.20 20.53
CA CYS A 55 -11.43 18.58 19.28
C CYS A 55 -11.02 19.43 18.06
N PRO A 56 -10.30 18.86 17.06
CA PRO A 56 -9.97 19.55 15.81
C PRO A 56 -11.19 20.05 15.03
N ASP A 57 -12.33 19.34 15.14
CA ASP A 57 -13.55 19.68 14.42
C ASP A 57 -14.22 20.97 14.91
N VAL A 58 -14.02 21.35 16.16
CA VAL A 58 -14.53 22.62 16.70
C VAL A 58 -13.80 23.80 16.05
N LEU A 59 -12.48 23.71 15.87
CA LEU A 59 -11.71 24.77 15.22
C LEU A 59 -11.98 24.83 13.72
N LYS A 60 -12.17 23.68 13.07
CA LYS A 60 -12.61 23.59 11.68
C LYS A 60 -13.96 24.30 11.47
N THR A 61 -14.90 24.06 12.38
CA THR A 61 -16.24 24.69 12.35
C THR A 61 -16.17 26.20 12.62
N LEU A 62 -15.33 26.63 13.55
CA LEU A 62 -15.09 28.04 13.84
C LEU A 62 -14.47 28.79 12.66
N LEU A 63 -13.45 28.21 12.02
CA LEU A 63 -12.81 28.79 10.84
C LEU A 63 -13.74 28.86 9.62
N SER A 64 -14.66 27.91 9.45
CA SER A 64 -15.59 27.91 8.33
C SER A 64 -16.81 28.82 8.51
N GLN A 65 -17.32 28.95 9.75
CA GLN A 65 -18.57 29.67 10.05
C GLN A 65 -18.35 31.11 10.54
N HIS A 66 -17.22 31.41 11.17
CA HIS A 66 -16.94 32.70 11.80
C HIS A 66 -15.72 33.42 11.21
N TRP A 67 -15.46 33.21 9.92
CA TRP A 67 -14.37 33.86 9.23
C TRP A 67 -14.29 35.37 9.43
N LYS A 68 -15.45 36.07 9.37
CA LYS A 68 -15.53 37.52 9.57
C LYS A 68 -15.17 37.95 10.99
N ASP A 69 -15.58 37.16 11.98
CA ASP A 69 -15.28 37.42 13.39
C ASP A 69 -13.79 37.19 13.72
N LEU A 70 -13.15 36.27 12.97
CA LEU A 70 -11.70 36.01 13.05
C LEU A 70 -10.89 37.14 12.41
N GLN A 71 -11.38 37.78 11.35
CA GLN A 71 -10.73 38.96 10.74
C GLN A 71 -10.61 40.13 11.73
N GLU A 72 -11.59 40.31 12.62
CA GLU A 72 -11.55 41.33 13.66
C GLU A 72 -10.69 40.95 14.87
N GLY A 73 -10.39 39.65 15.06
CA GLY A 73 -9.66 39.09 16.19
C GLY A 73 -8.15 38.95 15.99
N PHE A 74 -7.68 38.83 14.75
CA PHE A 74 -6.26 38.68 14.42
C PHE A 74 -5.63 40.02 13.98
N SER A 75 -5.52 40.96 14.88
CA SER A 75 -4.89 42.27 14.57
C SER A 75 -3.36 42.26 14.74
N ASP A 76 -2.79 41.30 15.47
CA ASP A 76 -1.36 41.23 15.75
C ASP A 76 -0.69 40.03 15.04
N SER A 77 0.48 40.31 14.45
CA SER A 77 1.30 39.30 13.75
C SER A 77 1.78 38.13 14.65
N GLU A 78 1.82 38.35 15.98
CA GLU A 78 2.16 37.31 16.95
C GLU A 78 1.04 36.27 17.12
N GLU A 79 -0.22 36.68 17.02
CA GLU A 79 -1.36 35.77 17.14
C GLU A 79 -1.54 34.88 15.91
N LEU A 80 -1.18 35.37 14.72
CA LEU A 80 -1.24 34.62 13.47
C LEU A 80 -0.28 33.43 13.43
N ASN A 81 0.83 33.54 14.16
CA ASN A 81 1.87 32.49 14.21
C ASN A 81 1.80 31.68 15.51
N LYS A 82 0.74 31.81 16.29
CA LYS A 82 0.59 31.15 17.59
C LYS A 82 0.43 29.65 17.42
N GLU A 83 1.19 28.93 18.23
CA GLU A 83 1.04 27.44 18.27
C GLU A 83 -0.21 27.05 19.06
N ILE A 84 -0.94 26.10 18.51
CA ILE A 84 -2.18 25.56 19.04
C ILE A 84 -1.94 24.08 19.33
N GLU A 85 -2.16 23.66 20.56
CA GLU A 85 -2.02 22.26 20.98
C GLU A 85 -3.39 21.56 20.90
N PHE A 86 -3.44 20.47 20.15
CA PHE A 86 -4.59 19.56 20.10
C PHE A 86 -4.26 18.26 20.83
N LYS A 87 -5.25 17.78 21.58
CA LYS A 87 -5.23 16.44 22.13
C LYS A 87 -5.92 15.53 21.11
N SER A 88 -5.15 14.67 20.47
CA SER A 88 -5.68 13.66 19.56
C SER A 88 -6.43 12.57 20.34
N ASP A 89 -7.43 11.94 19.72
CA ASP A 89 -8.10 10.76 20.28
C ASP A 89 -7.22 9.50 20.20
N GLU A 90 -6.09 9.57 19.52
CA GLU A 90 -5.12 8.47 19.42
C GLU A 90 -4.26 8.36 20.67
N LEU A 91 -4.20 7.15 21.21
CA LEU A 91 -3.33 6.78 22.33
C LEU A 91 -1.97 6.30 21.81
N ARG A 92 -0.89 6.88 22.31
CA ARG A 92 0.49 6.49 21.99
C ARG A 92 1.23 6.06 23.25
N TRP A 93 2.05 5.01 23.13
CA TRP A 93 2.97 4.63 24.19
C TRP A 93 4.14 5.61 24.23
N THR A 94 4.34 6.28 25.37
CA THR A 94 5.47 7.18 25.59
C THR A 94 6.36 6.65 26.70
N ALA A 95 7.69 6.78 26.52
CA ALA A 95 8.64 6.42 27.55
C ALA A 95 8.69 7.51 28.63
N THR A 96 8.44 7.15 29.87
CA THR A 96 8.58 8.08 31.01
C THR A 96 10.05 8.18 31.43
N LYS A 97 10.42 9.29 32.10
CA LYS A 97 11.78 9.52 32.63
C LYS A 97 12.29 8.44 33.58
N ARG A 98 11.45 7.50 34.04
CA ARG A 98 11.79 6.39 34.94
C ARG A 98 11.86 5.02 34.23
N GLY A 99 11.92 5.00 32.89
CA GLY A 99 11.97 3.75 32.13
C GLY A 99 10.67 2.96 32.06
N LEU A 100 9.56 3.55 32.53
CA LEU A 100 8.22 2.98 32.39
C LEU A 100 7.55 3.54 31.12
N TRP A 101 6.70 2.74 30.50
CA TRP A 101 5.88 3.17 29.37
C TRP A 101 4.51 3.61 29.88
N SER A 102 4.07 4.81 29.48
CA SER A 102 2.71 5.31 29.73
C SER A 102 1.95 5.44 28.43
N LEU A 103 0.65 5.17 28.49
CA LEU A 103 -0.27 5.37 27.38
C LEU A 103 -0.81 6.80 27.50
N GLU A 104 -0.36 7.67 26.63
CA GLU A 104 -0.77 9.09 26.61
C GLU A 104 -1.47 9.41 25.29
N TYR A 105 -2.38 10.39 25.33
CA TYR A 105 -2.95 10.91 24.12
C TYR A 105 -1.87 11.63 23.31
N LYS A 106 -1.84 11.38 22.00
CA LYS A 106 -0.96 12.10 21.09
C LYS A 106 -1.33 13.59 21.13
N ARG A 107 -0.36 14.42 21.41
CA ARG A 107 -0.51 15.87 21.34
C ARG A 107 0.00 16.35 20.01
N GLU A 108 -0.81 17.04 19.27
CA GLU A 108 -0.45 17.62 17.98
C GLU A 108 -0.37 19.13 18.10
N LEU A 109 0.77 19.68 17.73
CA LEU A 109 0.99 21.11 17.65
C LEU A 109 0.70 21.58 16.23
N THR A 110 -0.06 22.65 16.08
CA THR A 110 -0.38 23.24 14.77
C THR A 110 -0.49 24.77 14.90
N ASN A 111 -0.79 25.45 13.80
CA ASN A 111 -1.09 26.86 13.78
C ASN A 111 -2.26 27.18 12.82
N PRO A 112 -2.84 28.38 12.82
CA PRO A 112 -3.93 28.73 11.92
C PRO A 112 -3.62 28.50 10.44
N LEU A 113 -2.37 28.74 10.03
CA LEU A 113 -1.94 28.56 8.64
C LEU A 113 -1.93 27.09 8.23
N CYS A 114 -1.45 26.19 9.10
CA CYS A 114 -1.47 24.73 8.84
C CYS A 114 -2.90 24.21 8.75
N ILE A 115 -3.80 24.66 9.63
CA ILE A 115 -5.20 24.23 9.63
C ILE A 115 -5.92 24.68 8.35
N THR A 116 -5.74 25.94 7.94
CA THR A 116 -6.37 26.46 6.72
C THR A 116 -5.83 25.76 5.47
N ALA A 117 -4.55 25.41 5.46
CA ALA A 117 -3.92 24.67 4.40
C ALA A 117 -4.44 23.22 4.30
N ALA A 118 -4.61 22.54 5.45
CA ALA A 118 -5.15 21.18 5.54
C ALA A 118 -6.60 21.11 5.05
N GLN A 119 -7.42 22.12 5.37
CA GLN A 119 -8.85 22.16 5.00
C GLN A 119 -9.11 22.75 3.60
N GLY A 120 -8.09 23.32 2.96
CA GLY A 120 -8.24 23.94 1.65
C GLY A 120 -8.94 25.32 1.68
N TYR A 121 -8.94 26.04 2.79
CA TYR A 121 -9.56 27.36 2.91
C TYR A 121 -8.67 28.45 2.32
N THR A 122 -8.73 28.60 1.02
CA THR A 122 -7.86 29.48 0.23
C THR A 122 -7.95 30.94 0.60
N ASP A 123 -9.14 31.47 0.88
CA ASP A 123 -9.35 32.88 1.23
C ASP A 123 -8.78 33.19 2.61
N CYS A 124 -9.00 32.29 3.58
CA CYS A 124 -8.44 32.39 4.91
C CYS A 124 -6.91 32.33 4.87
N LEU A 125 -6.37 31.38 4.10
CA LEU A 125 -4.92 31.20 3.93
C LEU A 125 -4.29 32.46 3.32
N ARG A 126 -4.90 33.04 2.29
CA ARG A 126 -4.46 34.28 1.65
C ARG A 126 -4.40 35.43 2.64
N TYR A 127 -5.49 35.64 3.39
CA TYR A 127 -5.56 36.67 4.43
C TYR A 127 -4.43 36.53 5.47
N LEU A 128 -4.23 35.30 5.99
CA LEU A 128 -3.19 35.04 6.98
C LEU A 128 -1.78 35.38 6.42
N LEU A 129 -1.50 35.00 5.18
CA LEU A 129 -0.22 35.26 4.52
C LEU A 129 0.01 36.76 4.26
N GLU A 130 -1.02 37.50 3.81
CA GLU A 130 -0.97 38.96 3.58
C GLU A 130 -0.75 39.75 4.89
N HIS A 131 -1.18 39.21 6.03
CA HIS A 131 -1.02 39.84 7.36
C HIS A 131 0.22 39.35 8.14
N GLY A 132 1.13 38.61 7.48
CA GLY A 132 2.44 38.27 8.05
C GLY A 132 2.55 36.88 8.69
N ALA A 133 1.64 35.94 8.39
CA ALA A 133 1.83 34.56 8.77
C ALA A 133 3.07 33.98 8.07
N ARG A 134 3.90 33.27 8.83
CA ARG A 134 5.17 32.69 8.32
C ARG A 134 4.93 31.31 7.70
N PRO A 135 5.11 31.13 6.37
CA PRO A 135 4.76 29.88 5.69
C PRO A 135 5.66 28.69 6.05
N ASN A 136 6.86 28.96 6.57
CA ASN A 136 7.84 27.92 6.90
C ASN A 136 7.86 27.54 8.39
N LEU A 137 6.93 28.04 9.19
CA LEU A 137 6.77 27.56 10.57
C LEU A 137 6.22 26.13 10.56
N ALA A 138 6.82 25.29 11.38
CA ALA A 138 6.48 23.89 11.52
C ALA A 138 6.15 23.54 12.98
N PRO A 139 5.02 24.02 13.52
CA PRO A 139 4.57 23.60 14.84
C PRO A 139 4.27 22.11 14.77
N GLY A 140 4.83 21.30 15.69
CA GLY A 140 4.70 19.85 15.60
C GLY A 140 5.38 19.22 14.37
N GLY A 141 6.42 19.87 13.83
CA GLY A 141 7.25 19.33 12.75
C GLY A 141 6.68 19.42 11.34
N LYS A 142 5.41 19.78 11.13
CA LYS A 142 4.79 19.90 9.80
C LYS A 142 4.54 21.37 9.44
N THR A 143 4.94 21.80 8.23
CA THR A 143 4.59 23.13 7.69
C THR A 143 3.21 23.12 7.03
N ALA A 144 2.64 24.29 6.81
CA ALA A 144 1.39 24.44 6.06
C ALA A 144 1.45 23.82 4.64
N LEU A 145 2.64 23.83 4.02
CA LEU A 145 2.83 23.20 2.70
C LEU A 145 2.74 21.68 2.76
N HIS A 146 3.24 21.04 3.83
CA HIS A 146 3.05 19.59 4.06
C HIS A 146 1.58 19.25 4.18
N GLU A 147 0.83 20.01 4.98
CA GLU A 147 -0.61 19.83 5.17
C GLU A 147 -1.40 20.01 3.85
N ALA A 148 -1.09 21.03 3.06
CA ALA A 148 -1.73 21.25 1.76
C ALA A 148 -1.47 20.09 0.79
N CYS A 149 -0.26 19.50 0.78
CA CYS A 149 0.10 18.40 -0.10
C CYS A 149 -0.53 17.08 0.33
N GLU A 150 -0.52 16.77 1.62
CA GLU A 150 -1.11 15.58 2.21
C GLU A 150 -2.63 15.52 1.94
N ASN A 151 -3.30 16.66 2.07
CA ASN A 151 -4.75 16.79 1.85
C ASN A 151 -5.13 17.14 0.40
N SER A 152 -4.17 17.15 -0.53
CA SER A 152 -4.41 17.38 -1.95
C SER A 152 -5.04 18.75 -2.28
N ASN A 153 -4.60 19.84 -1.64
CA ASN A 153 -5.07 21.22 -1.80
C ASN A 153 -4.12 22.06 -2.66
N PRO A 154 -4.18 22.00 -4.00
CA PRO A 154 -3.19 22.63 -4.88
C PRO A 154 -3.25 24.16 -4.86
N GLU A 155 -4.41 24.77 -4.65
CA GLU A 155 -4.58 26.22 -4.57
C GLU A 155 -3.90 26.78 -3.32
N CYS A 156 -4.03 26.09 -2.18
CA CYS A 156 -3.30 26.44 -0.95
C CYS A 156 -1.80 26.25 -1.11
N ALA A 157 -1.37 25.15 -1.71
CA ALA A 157 0.05 24.91 -1.97
C ALA A 157 0.65 26.01 -2.88
N MET A 158 -0.08 26.45 -3.90
CA MET A 158 0.35 27.53 -4.79
C MET A 158 0.50 28.87 -4.06
N LEU A 159 -0.49 29.23 -3.23
CA LEU A 159 -0.42 30.48 -2.43
C LEU A 159 0.76 30.46 -1.46
N LEU A 160 0.96 29.35 -0.76
CA LEU A 160 2.09 29.18 0.16
C LEU A 160 3.44 29.37 -0.54
N LEU A 161 3.61 28.75 -1.71
CA LEU A 161 4.84 28.85 -2.49
C LEU A 161 5.07 30.26 -3.05
N GLN A 162 4.01 30.95 -3.47
CA GLN A 162 4.09 32.37 -3.89
C GLN A 162 4.53 33.29 -2.75
N HIS A 163 4.19 32.96 -1.52
CA HIS A 163 4.59 33.70 -0.30
C HIS A 163 5.90 33.18 0.32
N GLY A 164 6.70 32.40 -0.40
CA GLY A 164 8.03 31.99 0.01
C GLY A 164 8.09 30.73 0.90
N ALA A 165 7.08 29.85 0.82
CA ALA A 165 7.20 28.52 1.41
C ALA A 165 8.32 27.73 0.71
N ASN A 166 9.18 27.09 1.48
CA ASN A 166 10.25 26.25 0.94
C ASN A 166 9.69 24.84 0.59
N PRO A 167 9.70 24.42 -0.67
CA PRO A 167 9.15 23.12 -1.08
C PRO A 167 9.99 21.91 -0.66
N ASN A 168 11.18 22.13 -0.10
CA ASN A 168 12.14 21.09 0.23
C ASN A 168 12.37 20.93 1.74
N LEU A 169 11.60 21.61 2.59
CA LEU A 169 11.67 21.39 4.02
C LEU A 169 11.21 19.98 4.36
N LEU A 170 11.92 19.37 5.31
CA LEU A 170 11.52 18.07 5.86
C LEU A 170 10.63 18.28 7.09
N ASN A 171 9.64 17.42 7.26
CA ASN A 171 8.81 17.38 8.47
C ASN A 171 9.51 16.56 9.57
N GLU A 172 8.85 16.35 10.71
CA GLU A 172 9.39 15.54 11.83
C GLU A 172 9.67 14.07 11.46
N ASP A 173 8.98 13.55 10.44
CA ASP A 173 9.20 12.20 9.89
C ASP A 173 10.30 12.18 8.79
N GLY A 174 11.02 13.30 8.60
CA GLY A 174 12.04 13.43 7.55
C GLY A 174 11.48 13.40 6.13
N LEU A 175 10.21 13.77 5.92
CA LEU A 175 9.54 13.75 4.63
C LEU A 175 9.39 15.18 4.05
N ALA A 176 9.75 15.39 2.79
CA ALA A 176 9.45 16.61 2.06
C ALA A 176 7.98 16.61 1.53
N PRO A 177 7.40 17.78 1.18
CA PRO A 177 6.03 17.87 0.66
C PRO A 177 5.72 16.94 -0.52
N LEU A 178 6.70 16.66 -1.41
CA LEU A 178 6.53 15.71 -2.51
C LEU A 178 6.28 14.27 -2.06
N HIS A 179 6.82 13.85 -0.90
CA HIS A 179 6.59 12.49 -0.36
C HIS A 179 5.16 12.32 0.16
N LEU A 180 4.48 13.41 0.51
CA LEU A 180 3.10 13.38 1.02
C LEU A 180 2.05 13.35 -0.10
N CYS A 181 2.46 13.51 -1.35
CA CYS A 181 1.57 13.40 -2.51
C CYS A 181 1.28 11.94 -2.87
N LYS A 182 0.48 11.25 -2.03
CA LYS A 182 0.21 9.79 -2.11
C LYS A 182 -1.09 9.43 -2.83
N THR A 183 -1.83 10.40 -3.36
CA THR A 183 -3.13 10.19 -4.01
C THR A 183 -3.14 10.72 -5.44
N SER A 184 -4.02 10.19 -6.28
CA SER A 184 -4.20 10.70 -7.66
C SER A 184 -4.66 12.17 -7.69
N GLN A 185 -5.37 12.63 -6.66
CA GLN A 185 -5.86 13.99 -6.51
C GLN A 185 -4.72 14.99 -6.27
N SER A 186 -3.64 14.55 -5.61
CA SER A 186 -2.46 15.40 -5.31
C SER A 186 -1.61 15.75 -6.55
N PHE A 187 -1.96 15.24 -7.74
CA PHE A 187 -1.18 15.48 -8.97
C PHE A 187 -1.02 16.98 -9.32
N ARG A 188 -2.03 17.80 -8.99
CA ARG A 188 -1.92 19.26 -9.16
C ARG A 188 -0.91 19.87 -8.19
N CYS A 189 -0.86 19.39 -6.95
CA CYS A 189 0.14 19.80 -5.94
C CYS A 189 1.56 19.50 -6.44
N VAL A 190 1.79 18.29 -6.97
CA VAL A 190 3.09 17.90 -7.56
C VAL A 190 3.51 18.86 -8.65
N LYS A 191 2.63 19.22 -9.58
CA LYS A 191 2.94 20.19 -10.65
C LYS A 191 3.33 21.55 -10.12
N VAL A 192 2.63 22.01 -9.09
CA VAL A 192 2.90 23.32 -8.45
C VAL A 192 4.25 23.28 -7.72
N LEU A 193 4.52 22.23 -6.95
CA LEU A 193 5.78 22.02 -6.23
C LEU A 193 6.98 22.03 -7.17
N LEU A 194 6.93 21.25 -8.26
CA LEU A 194 8.02 21.16 -9.24
C LEU A 194 8.29 22.48 -9.95
N ARG A 195 7.26 23.28 -10.26
CA ARG A 195 7.42 24.62 -10.83
C ARG A 195 8.13 25.60 -9.88
N HIS A 196 8.04 25.37 -8.57
CA HIS A 196 8.66 26.20 -7.54
C HIS A 196 9.94 25.57 -6.97
N GLY A 197 10.57 24.63 -7.71
CA GLY A 197 11.91 24.13 -7.38
C GLY A 197 11.93 23.00 -6.35
N ALA A 198 10.87 22.23 -6.22
CA ALA A 198 10.91 21.00 -5.42
C ALA A 198 11.90 19.99 -6.02
N VAL A 199 12.77 19.43 -5.17
CA VAL A 199 13.80 18.45 -5.56
C VAL A 199 13.18 17.07 -5.69
N VAL A 200 13.12 16.54 -6.91
CA VAL A 200 12.46 15.24 -7.22
C VAL A 200 13.19 14.06 -6.60
N GLY A 201 14.51 14.15 -6.49
CA GLY A 201 15.36 13.06 -5.96
C GLY A 201 15.69 13.17 -4.48
N GLN A 202 15.01 14.06 -3.72
CA GLN A 202 15.27 14.21 -2.30
C GLN A 202 14.89 12.94 -1.55
N PRO A 203 15.82 12.28 -0.82
CA PRO A 203 15.48 11.12 0.00
C PRO A 203 14.83 11.56 1.32
N SER A 204 13.96 10.73 1.87
CA SER A 204 13.50 10.84 3.26
C SER A 204 14.64 10.52 4.24
N GLU A 205 14.59 11.07 5.47
CA GLU A 205 15.67 10.87 6.45
C GLU A 205 15.76 9.42 6.95
N GLU A 206 14.63 8.80 7.31
CA GLU A 206 14.65 7.46 7.92
C GLU A 206 14.83 6.34 6.89
N GLU A 207 13.96 6.32 5.88
CA GLU A 207 13.89 5.21 4.92
C GLU A 207 14.66 5.50 3.63
N SER A 208 15.23 6.70 3.47
CA SER A 208 15.89 7.15 2.23
C SER A 208 15.00 6.98 0.98
N GLN A 209 13.69 6.93 1.16
CA GLN A 209 12.73 6.84 0.07
C GLN A 209 12.66 8.18 -0.69
N THR A 210 12.65 8.11 -2.00
CA THR A 210 12.41 9.29 -2.84
C THR A 210 10.92 9.41 -3.18
N PRO A 211 10.44 10.58 -3.63
CA PRO A 211 9.07 10.73 -4.14
C PRO A 211 8.70 9.71 -5.23
N LEU A 212 9.70 9.24 -6.00
CA LEU A 212 9.52 8.21 -7.01
C LEU A 212 9.14 6.85 -6.40
N HIS A 213 9.75 6.46 -5.26
CA HIS A 213 9.36 5.25 -4.52
C HIS A 213 7.93 5.35 -4.03
N VAL A 214 7.55 6.50 -3.46
CA VAL A 214 6.19 6.72 -2.96
C VAL A 214 5.18 6.62 -4.11
N ALA A 215 5.43 7.29 -5.24
CA ALA A 215 4.56 7.21 -6.41
C ALA A 215 4.43 5.78 -6.95
N ALA A 216 5.53 5.03 -6.98
CA ALA A 216 5.55 3.63 -7.41
C ALA A 216 4.77 2.72 -6.46
N LYS A 217 4.97 2.88 -5.16
CA LYS A 217 4.29 2.11 -4.09
C LYS A 217 2.77 2.32 -4.08
N HIS A 218 2.30 3.50 -4.49
CA HIS A 218 0.87 3.85 -4.55
C HIS A 218 0.26 3.75 -5.97
N GLY A 219 0.97 3.20 -6.95
CA GLY A 219 0.44 3.01 -8.30
C GLY A 219 0.17 4.30 -9.07
N LEU A 220 0.84 5.41 -8.75
CA LEU A 220 0.57 6.75 -9.29
C LEU A 220 1.33 7.01 -10.59
N SER A 221 0.87 6.45 -11.71
CA SER A 221 1.55 6.52 -13.01
C SER A 221 1.79 7.96 -13.49
N ASN A 222 0.84 8.88 -13.29
CA ASN A 222 0.98 10.28 -13.69
C ASN A 222 2.06 11.01 -12.88
N HIS A 223 2.14 10.79 -11.56
CA HIS A 223 3.18 11.37 -10.69
C HIS A 223 4.55 10.83 -11.11
N LEU A 224 4.65 9.52 -11.23
CA LEU A 224 5.86 8.82 -11.63
C LEU A 224 6.40 9.32 -12.96
N HIS A 225 5.55 9.42 -13.99
CA HIS A 225 5.94 9.96 -15.29
C HIS A 225 6.48 11.40 -15.18
N LEU A 226 5.84 12.23 -14.35
CA LEU A 226 6.29 13.60 -14.14
C LEU A 226 7.64 13.66 -13.43
N TYR A 227 7.86 12.81 -12.41
CA TYR A 227 9.14 12.73 -11.70
C TYR A 227 10.28 12.27 -12.62
N LEU A 228 10.05 11.21 -13.39
CA LEU A 228 11.04 10.71 -14.36
C LEU A 228 11.39 11.76 -15.41
N ARG A 229 10.43 12.52 -15.91
CA ARG A 229 10.68 13.65 -16.85
C ARG A 229 11.49 14.80 -16.22
N ASN A 230 11.41 14.96 -14.91
CA ASN A 230 12.18 15.96 -14.17
C ASN A 230 13.51 15.41 -13.62
N GLY A 231 13.98 14.26 -14.13
CA GLY A 231 15.30 13.73 -13.84
C GLY A 231 15.40 12.87 -12.57
N ALA A 232 14.29 12.31 -12.08
CA ALA A 232 14.37 11.33 -11.01
C ALA A 232 15.18 10.11 -11.45
N ALA A 233 16.08 9.63 -10.59
CA ALA A 233 16.85 8.40 -10.82
C ALA A 233 15.92 7.18 -10.75
N VAL A 234 15.84 6.41 -11.85
CA VAL A 234 14.88 5.29 -11.99
C VAL A 234 15.19 4.13 -11.06
N ASP A 235 16.46 3.83 -10.80
CA ASP A 235 16.93 2.71 -9.97
C ASP A 235 17.54 3.18 -8.64
N CYS A 236 17.10 4.33 -8.11
CA CYS A 236 17.52 4.74 -6.78
C CYS A 236 17.06 3.68 -5.75
N ALA A 237 17.92 3.33 -4.83
CA ALA A 237 17.62 2.38 -3.77
C ALA A 237 17.32 3.13 -2.47
N ASP A 238 16.31 2.68 -1.74
CA ASP A 238 16.02 3.16 -0.39
C ASP A 238 16.94 2.53 0.67
N SER A 239 16.71 2.82 1.95
CA SER A 239 17.49 2.25 3.06
C SER A 239 17.43 0.73 3.16
N SER A 240 16.38 0.10 2.60
CA SER A 240 16.25 -1.37 2.51
C SER A 240 16.87 -1.96 1.23
N GLY A 241 17.41 -1.13 0.35
CA GLY A 241 17.87 -1.52 -0.99
C GLY A 241 16.75 -1.68 -2.01
N GLU A 242 15.51 -1.35 -1.64
CA GLU A 242 14.37 -1.45 -2.55
C GLU A 242 14.42 -0.36 -3.61
N THR A 243 14.17 -0.71 -4.88
CA THR A 243 14.03 0.23 -5.97
C THR A 243 12.56 0.60 -6.21
N PRO A 244 12.26 1.71 -6.93
CA PRO A 244 10.89 2.04 -7.30
C PRO A 244 10.13 0.91 -8.00
N LEU A 245 10.82 0.11 -8.84
CA LEU A 245 10.24 -1.06 -9.47
C LEU A 245 9.86 -2.14 -8.44
N GLY A 246 10.73 -2.39 -7.46
CA GLY A 246 10.44 -3.29 -6.33
C GLY A 246 9.26 -2.80 -5.51
N ALA A 247 9.21 -1.51 -5.20
CA ALA A 247 8.13 -0.87 -4.46
C ALA A 247 6.77 -1.00 -5.19
N ALA A 248 6.74 -0.82 -6.52
CA ALA A 248 5.55 -1.04 -7.34
C ALA A 248 5.05 -2.50 -7.25
N CYS A 249 5.97 -3.47 -7.37
CA CYS A 249 5.63 -4.90 -7.26
C CYS A 249 5.16 -5.31 -5.86
N SER A 250 5.61 -4.61 -4.81
CA SER A 250 5.16 -4.82 -3.43
C SER A 250 3.78 -4.21 -3.16
N GLY A 251 3.50 -3.05 -3.77
CA GLY A 251 2.29 -2.26 -3.54
C GLY A 251 1.02 -2.89 -4.12
N ALA A 252 1.16 -3.59 -5.23
CA ALA A 252 0.05 -4.19 -5.95
C ALA A 252 -0.56 -5.39 -5.18
N GLN A 253 -1.60 -5.18 -4.41
CA GLN A 253 -2.21 -6.22 -3.56
C GLN A 253 -3.64 -6.58 -3.96
N SER A 254 -4.38 -5.68 -4.60
CA SER A 254 -5.76 -5.89 -5.02
C SER A 254 -5.90 -6.06 -6.54
N PRO A 255 -6.91 -6.82 -7.03
CA PRO A 255 -7.16 -6.99 -8.46
C PRO A 255 -7.49 -5.67 -9.17
N GLU A 256 -8.22 -4.77 -8.49
CA GLU A 256 -8.71 -3.51 -9.05
C GLU A 256 -7.57 -2.52 -9.37
N GLU A 257 -6.48 -2.60 -8.61
CA GLU A 257 -5.34 -1.70 -8.76
C GLU A 257 -4.29 -2.21 -9.76
N GLN A 258 -4.40 -3.46 -10.23
CA GLN A 258 -3.38 -4.12 -11.06
C GLN A 258 -2.99 -3.30 -12.29
N GLU A 259 -3.96 -2.70 -12.98
CA GLU A 259 -3.67 -1.92 -14.20
C GLU A 259 -2.84 -0.67 -13.89
N ASN A 260 -3.07 -0.01 -12.76
CA ASN A 260 -2.29 1.15 -12.35
C ASN A 260 -0.82 0.76 -12.11
N TYR A 261 -0.57 -0.33 -11.41
CA TYR A 261 0.79 -0.82 -11.15
C TYR A 261 1.46 -1.35 -12.42
N LEU A 262 0.70 -1.96 -13.32
CA LEU A 262 1.21 -2.39 -14.62
C LEU A 262 1.67 -1.20 -15.45
N GLN A 263 0.93 -0.09 -15.46
CA GLN A 263 1.33 1.15 -16.12
C GLN A 263 2.56 1.77 -15.47
N VAL A 264 2.64 1.78 -14.14
CA VAL A 264 3.83 2.23 -13.40
C VAL A 264 5.06 1.43 -13.80
N CYS A 265 4.98 0.10 -13.80
CA CYS A 265 6.10 -0.77 -14.18
C CYS A 265 6.50 -0.58 -15.66
N ARG A 266 5.54 -0.43 -16.58
CA ARG A 266 5.82 -0.12 -17.99
C ARG A 266 6.57 1.19 -18.16
N LEU A 267 6.18 2.24 -17.42
CA LEU A 267 6.89 3.52 -17.41
C LEU A 267 8.31 3.36 -16.87
N LEU A 268 8.49 2.67 -15.75
CA LEU A 268 9.82 2.41 -15.19
C LEU A 268 10.73 1.69 -16.19
N PHE A 269 10.23 0.67 -16.88
CA PHE A 269 11.00 -0.02 -17.94
C PHE A 269 11.30 0.87 -19.12
N LEU A 270 10.37 1.76 -19.51
CA LEU A 270 10.61 2.74 -20.58
C LEU A 270 11.79 3.67 -20.26
N TYR A 271 11.99 3.98 -18.97
CA TYR A 271 13.11 4.80 -18.49
C TYR A 271 14.32 3.97 -18.06
N GLY A 272 14.34 2.65 -18.34
CA GLY A 272 15.51 1.79 -18.19
C GLY A 272 15.64 1.13 -16.81
N ALA A 273 14.57 0.93 -16.06
CA ALA A 273 14.60 0.25 -14.77
C ALA A 273 15.19 -1.16 -14.89
N ASN A 274 16.04 -1.53 -13.94
CA ASN A 274 16.63 -2.87 -13.86
C ASN A 274 15.66 -3.88 -13.26
N ALA A 275 15.20 -4.85 -14.07
CA ALA A 275 14.31 -5.94 -13.64
C ALA A 275 14.92 -6.85 -12.55
N ASN A 276 16.25 -6.84 -12.41
CA ASN A 276 17.01 -7.73 -11.54
C ASN A 276 17.64 -6.99 -10.34
N ALA A 277 17.27 -5.75 -10.08
CA ALA A 277 17.69 -5.06 -8.88
C ALA A 277 17.15 -5.78 -7.63
N VAL A 278 18.01 -6.01 -6.64
CA VAL A 278 17.64 -6.75 -5.42
C VAL A 278 17.71 -5.84 -4.19
N ASP A 279 16.84 -6.10 -3.23
CA ASP A 279 16.89 -5.47 -1.92
C ASP A 279 17.94 -6.14 -1.00
N LYS A 280 18.08 -5.64 0.24
CA LYS A 280 19.02 -6.19 1.23
C LYS A 280 18.76 -7.65 1.62
N GLU A 281 17.56 -8.18 1.33
CA GLU A 281 17.19 -9.58 1.55
C GLU A 281 17.38 -10.42 0.28
N ASN A 282 18.03 -9.86 -0.75
CA ASN A 282 18.23 -10.45 -2.07
C ASN A 282 16.91 -10.77 -2.81
N ARG A 283 15.83 -10.04 -2.52
CA ARG A 283 14.55 -10.19 -3.21
C ARG A 283 14.50 -9.29 -4.42
N SER A 284 14.28 -9.88 -5.59
CA SER A 284 14.04 -9.16 -6.84
C SER A 284 12.59 -8.68 -6.94
N PRO A 285 12.27 -7.74 -7.86
CA PRO A 285 10.88 -7.37 -8.17
C PRO A 285 10.00 -8.58 -8.53
N LEU A 286 10.58 -9.61 -9.20
CA LEU A 286 9.87 -10.84 -9.53
C LEU A 286 9.46 -11.64 -8.29
N HIS A 287 10.29 -11.70 -7.23
CA HIS A 287 9.90 -12.33 -5.96
C HIS A 287 8.68 -11.65 -5.34
N LYS A 288 8.63 -10.32 -5.39
CA LYS A 288 7.55 -9.50 -4.81
C LYS A 288 6.25 -9.62 -5.60
N ALA A 289 6.32 -9.54 -6.94
CA ALA A 289 5.18 -9.77 -7.83
C ALA A 289 4.60 -11.19 -7.66
N CYS A 290 5.47 -12.18 -7.53
CA CYS A 290 5.09 -13.58 -7.29
C CYS A 290 4.46 -13.79 -5.92
N LYS A 291 4.95 -13.13 -4.86
CA LYS A 291 4.34 -13.16 -3.53
C LYS A 291 2.90 -12.65 -3.54
N ASN A 292 2.63 -11.65 -4.38
CA ASN A 292 1.29 -11.08 -4.55
C ASN A 292 0.46 -11.78 -5.64
N ALA A 293 0.97 -12.85 -6.26
CA ALA A 293 0.33 -13.64 -7.33
C ALA A 293 -0.15 -12.78 -8.53
N GLN A 294 0.59 -11.73 -8.86
CA GLN A 294 0.20 -10.76 -9.90
C GLN A 294 0.67 -11.19 -11.29
N HIS A 295 -0.14 -11.99 -11.95
CA HIS A 295 0.18 -12.58 -13.24
C HIS A 295 0.65 -11.56 -14.29
N SER A 296 -0.08 -10.45 -14.46
CA SER A 296 0.26 -9.44 -15.47
C SER A 296 1.61 -8.77 -15.23
N LEU A 297 1.95 -8.48 -13.95
CA LEU A 297 3.25 -7.93 -13.58
C LEU A 297 4.37 -8.96 -13.76
N VAL A 298 4.11 -10.22 -13.39
CA VAL A 298 5.07 -11.31 -13.60
C VAL A 298 5.40 -11.45 -15.09
N MET A 299 4.39 -11.42 -15.97
CA MET A 299 4.61 -11.47 -17.42
C MET A 299 5.45 -10.30 -17.90
N LEU A 300 5.14 -9.08 -17.48
CA LEU A 300 5.90 -7.89 -17.85
C LEU A 300 7.38 -7.98 -17.38
N LEU A 301 7.62 -8.49 -16.16
CA LEU A 301 8.98 -8.69 -15.64
C LEU A 301 9.75 -9.74 -16.44
N LEU A 302 9.11 -10.86 -16.81
CA LEU A 302 9.73 -11.91 -17.62
C LEU A 302 10.06 -11.42 -19.05
N GLU A 303 9.20 -10.61 -19.66
CA GLU A 303 9.44 -9.95 -20.95
C GLU A 303 10.67 -9.03 -20.89
N ASN A 304 10.90 -8.39 -19.74
CA ASN A 304 12.06 -7.54 -19.47
C ASN A 304 13.25 -8.30 -18.86
N LYS A 305 13.32 -9.62 -19.06
CA LYS A 305 14.45 -10.51 -18.71
C LYS A 305 14.74 -10.57 -17.20
N ALA A 306 13.71 -10.53 -16.36
CA ALA A 306 13.86 -10.84 -14.94
C ALA A 306 14.37 -12.27 -14.76
N ASP A 307 15.31 -12.45 -13.81
CA ASP A 307 15.83 -13.78 -13.47
C ASP A 307 14.77 -14.59 -12.74
N ILE A 308 14.25 -15.59 -13.44
CA ILE A 308 13.17 -16.45 -12.97
C ILE A 308 13.57 -17.39 -11.85
N ASN A 309 14.88 -17.67 -11.73
CA ASN A 309 15.44 -18.62 -10.78
C ASN A 309 16.30 -17.94 -9.68
N ALA A 310 16.21 -16.62 -9.57
CA ALA A 310 16.84 -15.89 -8.48
C ALA A 310 16.37 -16.45 -7.11
N ILE A 311 17.27 -16.45 -6.13
CA ILE A 311 17.01 -16.99 -4.80
C ILE A 311 17.28 -15.91 -3.78
N ASP A 312 16.32 -15.66 -2.87
CA ASP A 312 16.46 -14.75 -1.76
C ASP A 312 17.31 -15.36 -0.61
N TYR A 313 17.63 -14.58 0.41
CA TYR A 313 18.41 -15.08 1.55
C TYR A 313 17.67 -16.13 2.41
N ASN A 314 16.36 -16.29 2.24
CA ASN A 314 15.58 -17.36 2.85
C ASN A 314 15.61 -18.66 2.03
N GLY A 315 16.31 -18.67 0.89
CA GLY A 315 16.32 -19.78 -0.05
C GLY A 315 15.04 -19.91 -0.88
N SER A 316 14.20 -18.88 -0.93
CA SER A 316 12.96 -18.88 -1.69
C SER A 316 13.18 -18.38 -3.12
N SER A 317 12.64 -19.10 -4.10
CA SER A 317 12.56 -18.65 -5.49
C SER A 317 11.22 -17.92 -5.75
N PRO A 318 11.09 -17.17 -6.86
CA PRO A 318 9.80 -16.59 -7.26
C PRO A 318 8.66 -17.62 -7.29
N LEU A 319 8.90 -18.82 -7.83
CA LEU A 319 7.94 -19.91 -7.82
C LEU A 319 7.54 -20.33 -6.40
N SER A 320 8.50 -20.44 -5.48
CA SER A 320 8.21 -20.80 -4.08
C SER A 320 7.30 -19.75 -3.42
N ASN A 321 7.52 -18.45 -3.73
CA ASN A 321 6.70 -17.37 -3.18
C ASN A 321 5.24 -17.44 -3.64
N VAL A 322 4.97 -17.76 -4.91
CA VAL A 322 3.59 -17.97 -5.37
C VAL A 322 2.95 -19.14 -4.63
N LEU A 323 3.65 -20.28 -4.54
CA LEU A 323 3.09 -21.49 -3.93
C LEU A 323 2.78 -21.30 -2.45
N GLN A 324 3.64 -20.58 -1.70
CA GLN A 324 3.43 -20.30 -0.27
C GLN A 324 2.21 -19.40 -0.01
N ASN A 325 1.84 -18.54 -0.97
CA ASN A 325 0.77 -17.56 -0.83
C ASN A 325 -0.50 -17.92 -1.62
N SER A 326 -0.53 -19.07 -2.31
CA SER A 326 -1.63 -19.45 -3.20
C SER A 326 -2.98 -19.50 -2.49
N ASN A 327 -3.06 -20.06 -1.27
CA ASN A 327 -4.31 -20.13 -0.51
C ASN A 327 -4.85 -18.74 -0.08
N LEU A 328 -3.97 -17.73 0.03
CA LEU A 328 -4.34 -16.38 0.46
C LEU A 328 -4.76 -15.48 -0.71
N LYS A 329 -4.50 -15.90 -1.95
CA LYS A 329 -4.64 -15.07 -3.16
C LYS A 329 -5.44 -15.80 -4.26
N LEU A 330 -6.48 -16.55 -3.88
CA LEU A 330 -7.30 -17.33 -4.82
C LEU A 330 -7.94 -16.47 -5.92
N ASP A 331 -8.41 -15.27 -5.55
CA ASP A 331 -9.04 -14.31 -6.48
C ASP A 331 -8.10 -13.86 -7.61
N LEU A 332 -6.78 -13.92 -7.38
CA LEU A 332 -5.75 -13.54 -8.35
C LEU A 332 -5.29 -14.70 -9.24
N GLN A 333 -5.96 -15.86 -9.16
CA GLN A 333 -5.69 -17.04 -9.97
C GLN A 333 -4.20 -17.41 -9.99
N PRO A 334 -3.59 -17.78 -8.85
CA PRO A 334 -2.16 -18.05 -8.72
C PRO A 334 -1.64 -19.11 -9.69
N HIS A 335 -2.50 -20.02 -10.16
CA HIS A 335 -2.16 -21.03 -11.16
C HIS A 335 -1.64 -20.43 -12.48
N LEU A 336 -2.17 -19.27 -12.92
CA LEU A 336 -1.69 -18.58 -14.13
C LEU A 336 -0.25 -18.11 -13.97
N THR A 337 0.08 -17.60 -12.78
CA THR A 337 1.44 -17.18 -12.45
C THR A 337 2.40 -18.37 -12.41
N VAL A 338 2.01 -19.47 -11.77
CA VAL A 338 2.80 -20.72 -11.74
C VAL A 338 3.00 -21.28 -13.13
N GLN A 339 1.95 -21.32 -13.94
CA GLN A 339 1.99 -21.78 -15.34
C GLN A 339 2.99 -20.94 -16.16
N SER A 340 2.93 -19.62 -16.04
CA SER A 340 3.83 -18.73 -16.77
C SER A 340 5.29 -18.91 -16.33
N LEU A 341 5.56 -18.99 -15.03
CA LEU A 341 6.91 -19.26 -14.54
C LEU A 341 7.46 -20.58 -15.08
N LEU A 342 6.68 -21.66 -15.03
CA LEU A 342 7.10 -22.97 -15.54
C LEU A 342 7.29 -22.99 -17.07
N ASN A 343 6.53 -22.19 -17.82
CA ASN A 343 6.67 -22.08 -19.27
C ASN A 343 7.88 -21.24 -19.70
N HIS A 344 8.38 -20.36 -18.80
CA HIS A 344 9.60 -19.58 -18.99
C HIS A 344 10.83 -20.23 -18.38
N GLY A 345 10.72 -21.45 -17.80
CA GLY A 345 11.85 -22.25 -17.35
C GLY A 345 12.18 -22.14 -15.86
N ALA A 346 11.19 -21.80 -15.02
CA ALA A 346 11.36 -21.85 -13.57
C ALA A 346 11.75 -23.26 -13.11
N HIS A 347 12.69 -23.34 -12.19
CA HIS A 347 13.05 -24.57 -11.53
C HIS A 347 11.90 -25.10 -10.70
N LYS A 348 11.55 -26.36 -10.93
CA LYS A 348 10.46 -27.02 -10.20
C LYS A 348 10.83 -27.26 -8.75
N VAL A 349 9.85 -27.33 -7.90
CA VAL A 349 10.03 -27.74 -6.51
C VAL A 349 10.56 -29.18 -6.47
N TRP A 350 11.45 -29.49 -5.53
CA TRP A 350 11.97 -30.84 -5.35
C TRP A 350 10.81 -31.83 -5.09
N PRO A 351 10.74 -33.00 -5.75
CA PRO A 351 9.61 -33.93 -5.65
C PRO A 351 9.23 -34.31 -4.21
N LEU A 352 10.20 -34.51 -3.32
CA LEU A 352 9.94 -34.84 -1.91
C LEU A 352 9.33 -33.68 -1.12
N ALA A 353 9.47 -32.43 -1.59
CA ALA A 353 8.85 -31.26 -0.98
C ALA A 353 7.41 -31.02 -1.46
N PHE A 354 6.88 -31.86 -2.38
CA PHE A 354 5.53 -31.69 -2.92
C PHE A 354 4.45 -31.80 -1.83
N LEU A 355 4.71 -32.57 -0.78
CA LEU A 355 3.85 -32.60 0.41
C LEU A 355 3.62 -31.21 1.03
N LYS A 356 4.65 -30.36 1.04
CA LYS A 356 4.53 -28.95 1.51
C LYS A 356 3.68 -28.13 0.55
N VAL A 357 3.81 -28.37 -0.76
CA VAL A 357 2.96 -27.71 -1.77
C VAL A 357 1.50 -28.03 -1.55
N LEU A 358 1.15 -29.31 -1.30
CA LEU A 358 -0.23 -29.71 -1.00
C LEU A 358 -0.78 -28.94 0.21
N LYS A 359 0.01 -28.77 1.27
CA LYS A 359 -0.41 -28.00 2.45
C LYS A 359 -0.62 -26.53 2.17
N PHE A 360 0.27 -25.89 1.37
CA PHE A 360 0.18 -24.46 1.06
C PHE A 360 -0.84 -24.13 -0.02
N CYS A 361 -1.14 -25.07 -0.93
CA CYS A 361 -1.98 -24.83 -2.08
C CYS A 361 -3.30 -25.63 -2.02
N ALA A 362 -3.65 -26.22 -0.88
CA ALA A 362 -4.81 -27.11 -0.79
C ALA A 362 -6.11 -26.49 -1.33
N SER A 363 -6.37 -25.22 -1.04
CA SER A 363 -7.55 -24.50 -1.54
C SER A 363 -7.42 -24.01 -3.00
N ALA A 364 -6.28 -24.28 -3.65
CA ALA A 364 -6.01 -23.87 -5.04
C ALA A 364 -5.63 -25.09 -5.89
N PRO A 365 -6.57 -26.02 -6.19
CA PRO A 365 -6.29 -27.25 -6.89
C PRO A 365 -5.69 -27.03 -8.27
N GLU A 366 -6.08 -25.97 -8.99
CA GLU A 366 -5.51 -25.62 -10.29
C GLU A 366 -4.00 -25.36 -10.19
N THR A 367 -3.56 -24.74 -9.11
CA THR A 367 -2.13 -24.49 -8.86
C THR A 367 -1.36 -25.81 -8.67
N ILE A 368 -1.95 -26.75 -7.92
CA ILE A 368 -1.41 -28.10 -7.73
C ILE A 368 -1.37 -28.83 -9.08
N GLU A 369 -2.44 -28.76 -9.85
CA GLU A 369 -2.54 -29.39 -11.17
C GLU A 369 -1.42 -28.93 -12.10
N VAL A 370 -1.25 -27.62 -12.27
CA VAL A 370 -0.22 -27.03 -13.12
C VAL A 370 1.16 -27.53 -12.71
N LEU A 371 1.48 -27.45 -11.42
CA LEU A 371 2.77 -27.86 -10.91
C LEU A 371 2.98 -29.39 -11.08
N PHE A 372 2.00 -30.19 -10.68
CA PHE A 372 2.06 -31.66 -10.80
C PHE A 372 2.23 -32.10 -12.25
N ASN A 373 1.50 -31.49 -13.17
CA ASN A 373 1.58 -31.77 -14.60
C ASN A 373 2.89 -31.32 -15.25
N SER A 374 3.71 -30.55 -14.57
CA SER A 374 5.04 -30.15 -15.06
C SER A 374 6.09 -31.25 -14.90
N TYR A 375 5.92 -32.19 -13.96
CA TYR A 375 6.87 -33.29 -13.75
C TYR A 375 6.65 -34.41 -14.77
N HIS A 376 7.71 -35.12 -15.12
CA HIS A 376 7.63 -36.32 -15.93
C HIS A 376 6.89 -37.44 -15.18
N GLN A 377 7.35 -37.70 -13.97
CA GLN A 377 6.73 -38.61 -13.03
C GLN A 377 7.04 -38.14 -11.61
N ILE A 378 6.04 -38.17 -10.77
CA ILE A 378 6.19 -37.92 -9.32
C ILE A 378 5.35 -38.97 -8.61
N GLN A 379 5.93 -39.60 -7.60
CA GLN A 379 5.27 -40.66 -6.88
C GLN A 379 4.25 -40.08 -5.89
N VAL A 380 2.99 -40.39 -6.11
CA VAL A 380 1.91 -40.11 -5.15
C VAL A 380 1.98 -41.14 -4.04
N THR A 381 1.83 -40.71 -2.80
CA THR A 381 1.89 -41.56 -1.61
C THR A 381 0.68 -41.32 -0.72
N CYS A 382 0.28 -42.31 0.10
CA CYS A 382 -0.82 -42.19 1.07
C CYS A 382 -0.70 -40.96 1.99
N LYS A 383 0.51 -40.54 2.34
CA LYS A 383 0.75 -39.32 3.13
C LYS A 383 0.25 -38.02 2.49
N TRP A 384 -0.01 -38.02 1.19
CA TRP A 384 -0.53 -36.86 0.48
C TRP A 384 -2.00 -36.61 0.85
N MET A 385 -2.76 -37.68 1.08
CA MET A 385 -4.16 -37.58 1.54
C MET A 385 -4.24 -36.89 2.91
N GLU A 386 -3.34 -37.24 3.82
CA GLU A 386 -3.27 -36.66 5.16
C GLU A 386 -2.87 -35.16 5.16
N ALA A 387 -2.26 -34.69 4.07
CA ALA A 387 -1.82 -33.30 3.94
C ALA A 387 -2.92 -32.33 3.53
N VAL A 388 -4.04 -32.84 3.01
CA VAL A 388 -5.19 -32.04 2.56
C VAL A 388 -6.26 -32.10 3.64
N PRO A 389 -6.71 -30.94 4.17
CA PRO A 389 -7.81 -30.90 5.12
C PRO A 389 -9.09 -31.51 4.54
N GLU A 390 -9.82 -32.26 5.35
CA GLU A 390 -11.04 -32.97 4.91
C GLU A 390 -12.09 -32.02 4.32
N GLU A 391 -12.28 -30.85 4.90
CA GLU A 391 -13.21 -29.82 4.42
C GLU A 391 -12.86 -29.38 2.98
N ILE A 392 -11.57 -29.17 2.70
CA ILE A 392 -11.08 -28.76 1.37
C ILE A 392 -11.16 -29.93 0.39
N TYR A 393 -10.90 -31.14 0.85
CA TYR A 393 -11.07 -32.35 0.03
C TYR A 393 -12.50 -32.48 -0.47
N GLN A 394 -13.49 -32.29 0.39
CA GLN A 394 -14.92 -32.37 0.03
C GLN A 394 -15.32 -31.28 -0.99
N ILE A 395 -14.77 -30.06 -0.86
CA ILE A 395 -15.06 -28.98 -1.81
C ILE A 395 -14.50 -29.29 -3.21
N HIS A 396 -13.32 -29.90 -3.29
CA HIS A 396 -12.60 -30.20 -4.53
C HIS A 396 -12.46 -31.69 -4.80
N GLN A 397 -13.48 -32.49 -4.43
CA GLN A 397 -13.45 -33.94 -4.42
C GLN A 397 -12.97 -34.55 -5.76
N SER A 398 -13.55 -34.11 -6.87
CA SER A 398 -13.23 -34.67 -8.21
C SER A 398 -11.74 -34.51 -8.57
N PHE A 399 -11.14 -33.40 -8.19
CA PHE A 399 -9.71 -33.16 -8.43
C PHE A 399 -8.85 -34.07 -7.56
N TYR A 400 -9.10 -34.11 -6.25
CA TYR A 400 -8.29 -34.90 -5.32
C TYR A 400 -8.43 -36.39 -5.54
N GLU A 401 -9.63 -36.89 -5.87
CA GLU A 401 -9.84 -38.27 -6.26
C GLU A 401 -9.00 -38.64 -7.51
N SER A 402 -8.99 -37.75 -8.52
CA SER A 402 -8.18 -37.99 -9.71
C SER A 402 -6.69 -38.03 -9.39
N LEU A 403 -6.21 -37.10 -8.52
CA LEU A 403 -4.82 -37.02 -8.10
C LEU A 403 -4.39 -38.28 -7.32
N PHE A 404 -5.16 -38.66 -6.31
CA PHE A 404 -4.83 -39.78 -5.44
C PHE A 404 -5.01 -41.16 -6.11
N SER A 405 -5.89 -41.25 -7.12
CA SER A 405 -6.02 -42.45 -7.94
C SER A 405 -4.74 -42.83 -8.69
N LEU A 406 -3.79 -41.91 -8.79
CA LEU A 406 -2.47 -42.14 -9.43
C LEU A 406 -1.46 -42.81 -8.49
N GLU A 407 -1.82 -43.10 -7.23
CA GLU A 407 -0.94 -43.85 -6.34
C GLU A 407 -0.56 -45.21 -6.93
N GLY A 408 0.74 -45.45 -7.02
CA GLY A 408 1.28 -46.69 -7.63
C GLY A 408 1.02 -46.88 -9.10
N ARG A 409 0.44 -45.90 -9.79
CA ARG A 409 0.11 -46.00 -11.24
C ARG A 409 1.06 -45.13 -12.09
N PRO A 410 1.43 -45.62 -13.30
CA PRO A 410 2.15 -44.78 -14.25
C PRO A 410 1.21 -43.73 -14.86
N ARG A 411 1.79 -42.57 -15.22
CA ARG A 411 1.08 -41.51 -15.95
C ARG A 411 0.70 -42.00 -17.37
N CYS A 412 -0.40 -41.48 -17.89
CA CYS A 412 -0.87 -41.82 -19.23
C CYS A 412 0.14 -41.41 -20.33
N LEU A 413 0.06 -42.09 -21.50
CA LEU A 413 0.97 -41.83 -22.62
C LEU A 413 0.93 -40.36 -23.08
N GLN A 414 -0.24 -39.77 -23.10
CA GLN A 414 -0.40 -38.34 -23.46
C GLN A 414 0.43 -37.42 -22.55
N HIS A 415 0.44 -37.68 -21.24
CA HIS A 415 1.27 -36.95 -20.31
C HIS A 415 2.77 -37.15 -20.54
N MET A 416 3.17 -38.40 -20.82
CA MET A 416 4.56 -38.72 -21.12
C MET A 416 5.05 -37.99 -22.37
N CYS A 417 4.22 -37.92 -23.42
CA CYS A 417 4.50 -37.11 -24.60
C CYS A 417 4.62 -35.63 -24.29
N ARG A 418 3.69 -35.05 -23.48
CA ARG A 418 3.76 -33.67 -23.04
C ARG A 418 5.08 -33.37 -22.33
N SER A 419 5.45 -34.21 -21.37
CA SER A 419 6.66 -34.05 -20.59
C SER A 419 7.93 -34.10 -21.46
N THR A 420 7.97 -35.00 -22.43
CA THR A 420 9.09 -35.14 -23.36
C THR A 420 9.21 -33.94 -24.29
N ILE A 421 8.11 -33.46 -24.86
CA ILE A 421 8.08 -32.26 -25.71
C ILE A 421 8.56 -31.04 -24.90
N ARG A 422 8.02 -30.83 -23.70
CA ARG A 422 8.42 -29.71 -22.83
C ARG A 422 9.91 -29.78 -22.45
N LYS A 423 10.46 -30.98 -22.20
CA LYS A 423 11.89 -31.19 -21.95
C LYS A 423 12.75 -30.74 -23.13
N GLN A 424 12.32 -31.01 -24.37
CA GLN A 424 13.01 -30.55 -25.58
C GLN A 424 12.90 -29.01 -25.78
N CYS A 425 11.77 -28.40 -25.44
CA CYS A 425 11.58 -26.95 -25.51
C CYS A 425 12.39 -26.19 -24.44
N GLY A 426 12.72 -26.82 -23.32
CA GLY A 426 13.49 -26.23 -22.21
C GLY A 426 12.81 -24.99 -21.62
N HIS A 427 13.56 -23.90 -21.46
CA HIS A 427 13.07 -22.62 -20.90
C HIS A 427 12.25 -21.76 -21.90
N LYS A 428 12.13 -22.19 -23.14
CA LYS A 428 11.41 -21.47 -24.20
C LYS A 428 10.06 -22.10 -24.55
N CYS A 429 9.44 -22.86 -23.63
CA CYS A 429 8.14 -23.51 -23.89
C CYS A 429 7.10 -22.51 -24.37
N HIS A 430 7.02 -21.31 -23.77
CA HIS A 430 6.08 -20.25 -24.12
C HIS A 430 6.20 -19.76 -25.57
N VAL A 431 7.40 -19.78 -26.15
CA VAL A 431 7.64 -19.37 -27.56
C VAL A 431 7.51 -20.55 -28.50
N ILE A 432 8.23 -21.65 -28.22
CA ILE A 432 8.33 -22.76 -29.15
C ILE A 432 6.97 -23.45 -29.34
N ILE A 433 6.24 -23.72 -28.24
CA ILE A 433 4.95 -24.44 -28.32
C ILE A 433 3.92 -23.64 -29.10
N THR A 434 3.88 -22.33 -28.96
CA THR A 434 2.93 -21.47 -29.70
C THR A 434 3.22 -21.38 -31.19
N GLN A 435 4.44 -21.67 -31.61
CA GLN A 435 4.86 -21.70 -33.02
C GLN A 435 4.71 -23.09 -33.67
N LEU A 436 4.46 -24.14 -32.88
CA LEU A 436 4.25 -25.46 -33.43
C LEU A 436 2.95 -25.50 -34.26
N PRO A 437 2.93 -26.20 -35.40
CA PRO A 437 1.74 -26.38 -36.25
C PRO A 437 0.77 -27.38 -35.63
N LEU A 438 0.33 -27.11 -34.40
CA LEU A 438 -0.59 -27.96 -33.64
C LEU A 438 -1.93 -27.24 -33.43
N PRO A 439 -3.04 -27.99 -33.34
CA PRO A 439 -4.32 -27.44 -32.92
C PRO A 439 -4.20 -26.71 -31.57
N LYS A 440 -4.96 -25.62 -31.39
CA LYS A 440 -4.88 -24.76 -30.19
C LYS A 440 -5.07 -25.53 -28.88
N PHE A 441 -5.96 -26.53 -28.86
CA PHE A 441 -6.17 -27.34 -27.65
C PHE A 441 -4.93 -28.16 -27.25
N LEU A 442 -4.12 -28.63 -28.21
CA LEU A 442 -2.86 -29.32 -27.93
C LEU A 442 -1.77 -28.33 -27.48
N GLN A 443 -1.73 -27.15 -28.09
CA GLN A 443 -0.81 -26.10 -27.61
C GLN A 443 -1.12 -25.74 -26.15
N ARG A 444 -2.39 -25.51 -25.79
CA ARG A 444 -2.85 -25.25 -24.42
C ARG A 444 -2.48 -26.38 -23.47
N TYR A 445 -2.74 -27.64 -23.88
CA TYR A 445 -2.34 -28.80 -23.09
C TYR A 445 -0.84 -28.86 -22.84
N LEU A 446 -0.01 -28.59 -23.85
CA LEU A 446 1.45 -28.52 -23.73
C LEU A 446 1.92 -27.36 -22.84
N LEU A 447 1.19 -26.26 -22.81
CA LEU A 447 1.46 -25.08 -21.97
C LEU A 447 0.93 -25.22 -20.53
N LEU A 448 0.46 -26.40 -20.13
CA LEU A 448 -0.04 -26.71 -18.80
C LEU A 448 -1.34 -25.97 -18.43
N GLU A 449 -2.23 -25.69 -19.38
CA GLU A 449 -3.58 -25.23 -19.01
C GLU A 449 -4.30 -26.28 -18.16
N THR A 450 -5.02 -25.80 -17.15
CA THR A 450 -5.74 -26.64 -16.19
C THR A 450 -6.97 -27.29 -16.83
N GLN A 451 -7.26 -28.52 -16.45
CA GLN A 451 -8.40 -29.31 -16.92
C GLN A 451 -9.35 -29.67 -15.76
N GLY A 452 -8.98 -29.37 -14.53
CA GLY A 452 -9.72 -29.69 -13.31
C GLY A 452 -9.57 -31.15 -12.85
N VAL A 453 -8.84 -31.97 -13.59
CA VAL A 453 -8.55 -33.38 -13.27
C VAL A 453 -7.15 -33.79 -13.72
N VAL A 454 -6.56 -34.76 -13.04
CA VAL A 454 -5.21 -35.27 -13.36
C VAL A 454 -5.30 -36.69 -13.90
N TYR A 455 -4.62 -36.94 -15.02
CA TYR A 455 -4.60 -38.26 -15.70
C TYR A 455 -3.22 -38.91 -15.66
#